data_bda95eaf08d1f9365fabe6da3f480514
#
_entry.id   bda95eaf08d1f9365fabe6da3f480514
#
_cell.length_a   1.000
_cell.length_b   1.000
_cell.length_c   1.000
_cell.angle_alpha   90.00
_cell.angle_beta   90.00
_cell.angle_gamma   90.00
#
_symmetry.space_group_name_H-M   'P 1'
#
loop_
_entity.id
_entity.type
_entity.pdbx_description
1 polymer ?
#
loop_
_entity_poly.entity_id
_entity_poly.type
_entity_poly.pdbx_seq_one_letter_code
_entity_poly.pdbx_strand_id
1 'polypeptide(L)'
;MRRSNLLNLLLVIAFFFMAVLGCKSAAEKERDRQNKEVRDQKAAQKQKTSDLIKSLEATADEWARLAPPVKLVKEPYIKGKMVIVYRRADDINELHENDVIGLGELNAQTPAEVGTVVQTDCFQLRRGNYVTKDADKKQIPAYVSECEIGIIDLSMPATIYRKKFENTELLDEINSTNIDWETVKRRNKVVAAEPQGAIRDFLLSLPRK
;
A
#
# COMPACT_ATOMS: atom_id res chain seq x y z
N MET A 1 -53.63 53.07 4.54
CA MET A 1 -52.52 52.86 5.50
C MET A 1 -52.17 51.39 5.86
N ARG A 2 -52.61 50.36 5.13
CA ARG A 2 -52.31 48.95 5.48
C ARG A 2 -51.21 48.25 4.62
N ARG A 3 -50.81 48.83 3.50
CA ARG A 3 -49.79 48.18 2.56
C ARG A 3 -48.34 48.41 2.98
N SER A 4 -48.03 49.44 3.71
CA SER A 4 -46.64 49.74 4.12
C SER A 4 -46.11 48.80 5.21
N ASN A 5 -46.96 48.33 6.09
CA ASN A 5 -46.56 47.46 7.19
C ASN A 5 -46.25 46.02 6.72
N LEU A 6 -46.92 45.57 5.64
CA LEU A 6 -46.67 44.21 5.09
C LEU A 6 -45.30 44.16 4.41
N LEU A 7 -44.90 45.21 3.72
CA LEU A 7 -43.63 45.29 3.03
C LEU A 7 -42.44 45.30 4.02
N ASN A 8 -42.59 46.07 5.12
CA ASN A 8 -41.57 46.11 6.17
C ASN A 8 -41.47 44.78 6.93
N LEU A 9 -42.56 44.05 7.12
CA LEU A 9 -42.55 42.72 7.75
C LEU A 9 -41.84 41.68 6.86
N LEU A 10 -42.08 41.71 5.56
CA LEU A 10 -41.43 40.84 4.60
C LEU A 10 -39.90 41.11 4.49
N LEU A 11 -39.46 42.39 4.55
CA LEU A 11 -38.08 42.78 4.56
C LEU A 11 -37.36 42.27 5.84
N VAL A 12 -38.00 42.37 7.01
CA VAL A 12 -37.41 41.91 8.28
C VAL A 12 -37.28 40.38 8.26
N ILE A 13 -38.27 39.65 7.75
CA ILE A 13 -38.21 38.18 7.63
C ILE A 13 -37.16 37.76 6.66
N ALA A 14 -37.00 38.45 5.51
CA ALA A 14 -35.93 38.15 4.54
C ALA A 14 -34.54 38.39 5.13
N PHE A 15 -34.36 39.46 5.94
CA PHE A 15 -33.06 39.72 6.62
C PHE A 15 -32.75 38.67 7.69
N PHE A 16 -33.77 38.21 8.43
CA PHE A 16 -33.62 37.10 9.41
C PHE A 16 -33.27 35.77 8.73
N PHE A 17 -33.88 35.46 7.59
CA PHE A 17 -33.54 34.24 6.81
C PHE A 17 -32.12 34.31 6.23
N MET A 18 -31.63 35.45 5.74
CA MET A 18 -30.26 35.59 5.26
C MET A 18 -29.22 35.52 6.39
N ALA A 19 -29.54 36.00 7.61
CA ALA A 19 -28.64 35.88 8.75
C ALA A 19 -28.50 34.45 9.29
N VAL A 20 -29.54 33.61 9.15
CA VAL A 20 -29.54 32.21 9.62
C VAL A 20 -28.83 31.28 8.62
N LEU A 21 -28.87 31.61 7.32
CA LEU A 21 -28.28 30.77 6.25
C LEU A 21 -26.77 30.93 6.07
N GLY A 22 -26.13 31.90 6.71
CA GLY A 22 -24.71 32.26 6.48
C GLY A 22 -23.73 31.96 7.61
N CYS A 23 -24.18 31.63 8.81
CA CYS A 23 -23.28 31.42 9.94
C CYS A 23 -23.06 29.92 10.23
N LYS A 24 -21.99 29.35 9.65
CA LYS A 24 -21.47 28.08 10.19
C LYS A 24 -21.18 28.28 11.69
N SER A 25 -21.63 27.34 12.51
CA SER A 25 -21.36 27.39 13.95
C SER A 25 -19.86 27.36 14.22
N ALA A 26 -19.41 27.91 15.35
CA ALA A 26 -18.00 27.87 15.74
C ALA A 26 -17.47 26.43 15.76
N ALA A 27 -18.27 25.47 16.18
CA ALA A 27 -17.93 24.05 16.17
C ALA A 27 -17.77 23.46 14.75
N GLU A 28 -18.54 23.95 13.79
CA GLU A 28 -18.45 23.51 12.39
C GLU A 28 -17.20 24.09 11.72
N LYS A 29 -16.86 25.35 11.99
CA LYS A 29 -15.62 25.96 11.53
C LYS A 29 -14.40 25.25 12.09
N GLU A 30 -14.43 24.85 13.35
CA GLU A 30 -13.33 24.13 13.98
C GLU A 30 -13.19 22.71 13.40
N ARG A 31 -14.28 21.99 13.13
CA ARG A 31 -14.24 20.70 12.43
C ARG A 31 -13.68 20.84 11.00
N ASP A 32 -14.11 21.86 10.27
CA ASP A 32 -13.59 22.13 8.92
C ASP A 32 -12.08 22.39 8.95
N ARG A 33 -11.60 23.13 9.96
CA ARG A 33 -10.17 23.40 10.17
C ARG A 33 -9.40 22.12 10.48
N GLN A 34 -9.86 21.32 11.44
CA GLN A 34 -9.25 20.03 11.80
C GLN A 34 -9.23 19.08 10.60
N ASN A 35 -10.33 18.98 9.86
CA ASN A 35 -10.40 18.17 8.65
C ASN A 35 -9.45 18.63 7.56
N LYS A 36 -9.24 19.97 7.45
CA LYS A 36 -8.26 20.53 6.52
C LYS A 36 -6.84 20.17 6.97
N GLU A 37 -6.50 20.38 8.23
CA GLU A 37 -5.19 20.04 8.79
C GLU A 37 -4.83 18.57 8.59
N VAL A 38 -5.79 17.66 8.84
CA VAL A 38 -5.61 16.21 8.60
C VAL A 38 -5.39 15.91 7.12
N ARG A 39 -6.13 16.56 6.21
CA ARG A 39 -5.92 16.37 4.76
C ARG A 39 -4.56 16.90 4.32
N ASP A 40 -4.16 18.07 4.80
CA ASP A 40 -2.88 18.68 4.46
C ASP A 40 -1.71 17.82 4.99
N GLN A 41 -1.83 17.26 6.20
CA GLN A 41 -0.85 16.34 6.77
C GLN A 41 -0.75 15.04 5.94
N LYS A 42 -1.89 14.46 5.54
CA LYS A 42 -1.92 13.27 4.68
C LYS A 42 -1.31 13.54 3.30
N ALA A 43 -1.61 14.71 2.72
CA ALA A 43 -1.04 15.10 1.44
C ALA A 43 0.48 15.30 1.53
N ALA A 44 0.96 15.96 2.59
CA ALA A 44 2.39 16.15 2.84
C ALA A 44 3.11 14.82 3.07
N GLN A 45 2.50 13.90 3.82
CA GLN A 45 3.05 12.55 4.03
C GLN A 45 3.13 11.76 2.72
N LYS A 46 2.06 11.79 1.92
CA LYS A 46 2.04 11.14 0.61
C LYS A 46 3.11 11.70 -0.32
N GLN A 47 3.30 13.02 -0.33
CA GLN A 47 4.34 13.64 -1.14
C GLN A 47 5.73 13.19 -0.70
N LYS A 48 6.03 13.21 0.61
CA LYS A 48 7.31 12.73 1.14
C LYS A 48 7.59 11.28 0.77
N THR A 49 6.58 10.41 0.86
CA THR A 49 6.71 9.00 0.46
C THR A 49 6.97 8.87 -1.05
N SER A 50 6.26 9.64 -1.88
CA SER A 50 6.49 9.65 -3.32
C SER A 50 7.90 10.12 -3.69
N ASP A 51 8.39 11.18 -3.04
CA ASP A 51 9.74 11.70 -3.28
C ASP A 51 10.82 10.70 -2.83
N LEU A 52 10.57 10.00 -1.72
CA LEU A 52 11.45 8.94 -1.24
C LEU A 52 11.50 7.76 -2.22
N ILE A 53 10.35 7.27 -2.69
CA ILE A 53 10.28 6.21 -3.70
C ILE A 53 11.09 6.62 -4.94
N LYS A 54 10.87 7.82 -5.47
CA LYS A 54 11.61 8.32 -6.63
C LYS A 54 13.11 8.38 -6.41
N SER A 55 13.56 8.73 -5.21
CA SER A 55 14.99 8.78 -4.89
C SER A 55 15.65 7.40 -4.87
N LEU A 56 14.90 6.36 -4.51
CA LEU A 56 15.35 4.97 -4.42
C LEU A 56 15.12 4.21 -5.74
N GLU A 57 14.12 4.60 -6.52
CA GLU A 57 13.68 3.91 -7.74
C GLU A 57 14.79 3.88 -8.81
N ALA A 58 15.59 4.93 -8.89
CA ALA A 58 16.73 4.99 -9.81
C ALA A 58 17.77 3.86 -9.61
N THR A 59 17.84 3.30 -8.40
CA THR A 59 18.73 2.18 -8.06
C THR A 59 17.99 0.86 -7.88
N ALA A 60 16.67 0.84 -7.97
CA ALA A 60 15.85 -0.36 -7.76
C ALA A 60 16.23 -1.49 -8.73
N ASP A 61 16.44 -1.16 -9.99
CA ASP A 61 16.88 -2.12 -11.02
C ASP A 61 18.27 -2.71 -10.74
N GLU A 62 19.20 -1.90 -10.23
CA GLU A 62 20.52 -2.38 -9.84
C GLU A 62 20.39 -3.37 -8.67
N TRP A 63 19.63 -3.02 -7.64
CA TRP A 63 19.41 -3.90 -6.50
C TRP A 63 18.65 -5.17 -6.86
N ALA A 64 17.69 -5.10 -7.78
CA ALA A 64 16.95 -6.26 -8.24
C ALA A 64 17.83 -7.25 -9.02
N ARG A 65 18.83 -6.75 -9.75
CA ARG A 65 19.78 -7.57 -10.54
C ARG A 65 20.96 -8.08 -9.74
N LEU A 66 21.11 -7.70 -8.47
CA LEU A 66 22.15 -8.26 -7.62
C LEU A 66 22.04 -9.79 -7.58
N ALA A 67 23.13 -10.48 -7.90
CA ALA A 67 23.23 -11.93 -7.84
C ALA A 67 24.49 -12.34 -7.06
N PRO A 68 24.63 -11.91 -5.80
CA PRO A 68 25.82 -12.21 -5.03
C PRO A 68 25.86 -13.69 -4.64
N PRO A 69 27.04 -14.23 -4.29
CA PRO A 69 27.17 -15.59 -3.82
C PRO A 69 26.30 -15.81 -2.58
N VAL A 70 25.75 -17.04 -2.48
CA VAL A 70 24.94 -17.43 -1.33
C VAL A 70 25.84 -17.86 -0.19
N LYS A 71 25.77 -17.15 0.93
CA LYS A 71 26.48 -17.46 2.19
C LYS A 71 25.48 -17.45 3.33
N LEU A 72 24.61 -18.49 3.37
CA LEU A 72 23.56 -18.56 4.38
C LEU A 72 24.13 -18.55 5.79
N VAL A 73 23.58 -17.69 6.62
CA VAL A 73 23.89 -17.61 8.05
C VAL A 73 22.79 -18.33 8.86
N LYS A 74 23.18 -18.86 10.02
CA LYS A 74 22.23 -19.56 10.89
C LYS A 74 21.16 -18.61 11.43
N GLU A 75 21.56 -17.39 11.76
CA GLU A 75 20.69 -16.33 12.29
C GLU A 75 20.72 -15.15 11.34
N PRO A 76 19.66 -14.94 10.53
CA PRO A 76 19.59 -13.80 9.63
C PRO A 76 19.48 -12.49 10.42
N TYR A 77 19.95 -11.42 9.83
CA TYR A 77 19.97 -10.09 10.42
C TYR A 77 19.76 -9.00 9.37
N ILE A 78 19.41 -7.81 9.82
CA ILE A 78 19.39 -6.59 9.00
C ILE A 78 20.60 -5.74 9.40
N LYS A 79 21.40 -5.32 8.41
CA LYS A 79 22.53 -4.42 8.59
C LYS A 79 22.19 -3.03 8.08
N GLY A 80 22.28 -2.06 8.98
CA GLY A 80 21.95 -0.67 8.65
C GLY A 80 20.50 -0.48 8.24
N LYS A 81 20.29 0.38 7.26
CA LYS A 81 18.97 0.60 6.63
C LYS A 81 18.72 -0.42 5.53
N MET A 82 17.45 -0.68 5.22
CA MET A 82 17.09 -1.64 4.18
C MET A 82 16.12 -1.08 3.15
N VAL A 83 16.05 -1.78 2.02
CA VAL A 83 15.06 -1.58 0.96
C VAL A 83 14.51 -2.95 0.55
N ILE A 84 13.22 -3.01 0.23
CA ILE A 84 12.57 -4.20 -0.35
C ILE A 84 12.33 -3.92 -1.82
N VAL A 85 12.87 -4.76 -2.70
CA VAL A 85 12.71 -4.66 -4.15
C VAL A 85 11.96 -5.88 -4.65
N TYR A 86 10.83 -5.64 -5.31
CA TYR A 86 10.06 -6.68 -5.97
C TYR A 86 10.57 -6.88 -7.38
N ARG A 87 11.03 -8.11 -7.67
CA ARG A 87 11.46 -8.51 -9.00
C ARG A 87 10.25 -9.07 -9.76
N ARG A 88 10.05 -8.59 -10.97
CA ARG A 88 8.98 -9.07 -11.84
C ARG A 88 9.54 -9.73 -13.10
N ALA A 89 8.78 -10.67 -13.64
CA ALA A 89 9.16 -11.40 -14.85
C ALA A 89 9.20 -10.52 -16.12
N ASP A 90 8.60 -9.33 -16.07
CA ASP A 90 8.58 -8.34 -17.14
C ASP A 90 9.71 -7.31 -17.04
N ASP A 91 10.73 -7.57 -16.21
CA ASP A 91 11.87 -6.70 -15.90
C ASP A 91 11.49 -5.32 -15.30
N ILE A 92 10.23 -5.12 -14.93
CA ILE A 92 9.80 -3.94 -14.18
C ILE A 92 9.97 -4.23 -12.69
N ASN A 93 11.05 -3.68 -12.11
CA ASN A 93 11.30 -3.82 -10.68
C ASN A 93 10.63 -2.68 -9.92
N GLU A 94 9.98 -2.99 -8.83
CA GLU A 94 9.16 -2.03 -8.09
C GLU A 94 9.56 -1.93 -6.63
N LEU A 95 9.43 -0.72 -6.09
CA LEU A 95 9.38 -0.45 -4.66
C LEU A 95 7.93 -0.21 -4.27
N HIS A 96 7.41 -0.96 -3.32
CA HIS A 96 6.03 -0.81 -2.89
C HIS A 96 5.92 0.28 -1.81
N GLU A 97 4.98 1.22 -2.00
CA GLU A 97 4.74 2.33 -1.07
C GLU A 97 4.50 1.84 0.37
N ASN A 98 3.73 0.76 0.53
CA ASN A 98 3.43 0.20 1.85
C ASN A 98 4.66 -0.36 2.56
N ASP A 99 5.63 -0.89 1.83
CA ASP A 99 6.86 -1.40 2.42
C ASP A 99 7.78 -0.26 2.82
N VAL A 100 7.88 0.76 1.98
CA VAL A 100 8.64 1.98 2.30
C VAL A 100 8.12 2.62 3.60
N ILE A 101 6.80 2.77 3.77
CA ILE A 101 6.21 3.32 5.00
C ILE A 101 6.31 2.34 6.16
N GLY A 102 6.08 1.05 5.89
CA GLY A 102 5.94 0.01 6.91
C GLY A 102 7.24 -0.38 7.61
N LEU A 103 8.40 -0.03 7.04
CA LEU A 103 9.70 -0.36 7.64
C LEU A 103 10.14 0.60 8.76
N GLY A 104 9.46 1.75 8.90
CA GLY A 104 9.77 2.74 9.93
C GLY A 104 11.22 3.22 9.87
N GLU A 105 11.93 3.13 11.00
CA GLU A 105 13.33 3.54 11.10
C GLU A 105 14.32 2.69 10.30
N LEU A 106 13.92 1.47 9.91
CA LEU A 106 14.75 0.62 9.05
C LEU A 106 14.77 1.05 7.61
N ASN A 107 13.84 1.91 7.20
CA ASN A 107 13.77 2.37 5.83
C ASN A 107 14.93 3.30 5.48
N ALA A 108 15.62 3.00 4.38
CA ALA A 108 16.61 3.90 3.81
C ALA A 108 15.93 5.15 3.23
N GLN A 109 16.50 6.32 3.49
CA GLN A 109 16.03 7.60 2.94
C GLN A 109 16.78 7.98 1.66
N THR A 110 17.95 7.39 1.47
CA THR A 110 18.80 7.58 0.29
C THR A 110 19.45 6.26 -0.11
N PRO A 111 19.85 6.07 -1.37
CA PRO A 111 20.58 4.88 -1.79
C PRO A 111 21.85 4.61 -0.98
N ALA A 112 22.53 5.65 -0.54
CA ALA A 112 23.78 5.54 0.23
C ALA A 112 23.60 4.96 1.64
N GLU A 113 22.39 5.02 2.20
CA GLU A 113 22.07 4.47 3.51
C GLU A 113 21.75 2.97 3.47
N VAL A 114 21.53 2.41 2.29
CA VAL A 114 21.12 1.01 2.13
C VAL A 114 22.29 0.09 2.48
N GLY A 115 22.17 -0.59 3.60
CA GLY A 115 23.11 -1.66 4.02
C GLY A 115 22.56 -3.06 3.72
N THR A 116 21.23 -3.20 3.61
CA THR A 116 20.56 -4.47 3.33
C THR A 116 19.57 -4.31 2.17
N VAL A 117 19.66 -5.19 1.18
CA VAL A 117 18.65 -5.31 0.12
C VAL A 117 17.86 -6.59 0.32
N VAL A 118 16.54 -6.48 0.30
CA VAL A 118 15.62 -7.62 0.31
C VAL A 118 15.03 -7.75 -1.08
N GLN A 119 15.47 -8.74 -1.82
CA GLN A 119 14.88 -9.10 -3.10
C GLN A 119 13.67 -10.00 -2.86
N THR A 120 12.55 -9.69 -3.52
CA THR A 120 11.29 -10.43 -3.38
C THR A 120 10.80 -10.85 -4.77
N ASP A 121 10.62 -12.16 -4.95
CA ASP A 121 10.02 -12.75 -6.14
C ASP A 121 8.67 -13.33 -5.78
N CYS A 122 7.60 -12.85 -6.40
CA CYS A 122 6.25 -13.33 -6.14
C CYS A 122 5.67 -14.06 -7.35
N PHE A 123 5.07 -15.21 -7.10
CA PHE A 123 4.49 -16.10 -8.10
C PHE A 123 3.03 -16.38 -7.77
N GLN A 124 2.25 -16.63 -8.82
CA GLN A 124 0.86 -17.03 -8.70
C GLN A 124 0.71 -18.53 -9.01
N LEU A 125 0.29 -19.30 -8.02
CA LEU A 125 0.09 -20.74 -8.14
C LEU A 125 -1.40 -21.04 -8.23
N ARG A 126 -1.83 -21.71 -9.32
CA ARG A 126 -3.24 -22.08 -9.48
C ARG A 126 -3.62 -23.14 -8.45
N ARG A 127 -4.72 -22.90 -7.71
CA ARG A 127 -5.25 -23.82 -6.68
C ARG A 127 -6.63 -24.39 -7.03
N GLY A 128 -7.33 -23.81 -8.00
CA GLY A 128 -8.66 -24.29 -8.36
C GLY A 128 -9.42 -23.31 -9.23
N ASN A 129 -10.73 -23.40 -9.16
CA ASN A 129 -11.65 -22.48 -9.83
C ASN A 129 -12.80 -22.13 -8.89
N TYR A 130 -13.24 -20.90 -8.96
CA TYR A 130 -14.58 -20.52 -8.49
C TYR A 130 -15.59 -20.84 -9.59
N VAL A 131 -16.78 -21.26 -9.18
CA VAL A 131 -17.89 -21.51 -10.09
C VAL A 131 -18.97 -20.46 -9.83
N THR A 132 -19.39 -19.74 -10.87
CA THR A 132 -20.47 -18.77 -10.74
C THR A 132 -21.78 -19.46 -10.40
N LYS A 133 -22.66 -18.77 -9.63
CA LYS A 133 -24.02 -19.29 -9.31
C LYS A 133 -24.98 -19.17 -10.49
N ASP A 134 -24.58 -18.51 -11.58
CA ASP A 134 -25.38 -18.31 -12.76
C ASP A 134 -25.63 -19.62 -13.54
N ALA A 135 -26.65 -19.60 -14.40
CA ALA A 135 -27.02 -20.78 -15.21
C ALA A 135 -25.84 -21.34 -16.04
N ASP A 136 -24.95 -20.45 -16.48
CA ASP A 136 -23.80 -20.80 -17.32
C ASP A 136 -22.65 -21.43 -16.56
N LYS A 137 -22.70 -21.49 -15.21
CA LYS A 137 -21.68 -22.07 -14.33
C LYS A 137 -20.25 -21.74 -14.76
N LYS A 138 -20.02 -20.49 -15.09
CA LYS A 138 -18.71 -20.01 -15.54
C LYS A 138 -17.64 -20.28 -14.50
N GLN A 139 -16.51 -20.83 -14.93
CA GLN A 139 -15.35 -21.10 -14.08
C GLN A 139 -14.38 -19.92 -14.11
N ILE A 140 -13.97 -19.45 -12.95
CA ILE A 140 -12.99 -18.37 -12.77
C ILE A 140 -11.78 -18.96 -12.05
N PRO A 141 -10.60 -19.03 -12.69
CA PRO A 141 -9.40 -19.58 -12.07
C PRO A 141 -9.01 -18.85 -10.79
N ALA A 142 -8.65 -19.62 -9.76
CA ALA A 142 -8.20 -19.16 -8.46
C ALA A 142 -6.71 -19.43 -8.26
N TYR A 143 -5.99 -18.42 -7.82
CA TYR A 143 -4.56 -18.47 -7.59
C TYR A 143 -4.23 -18.02 -6.17
N VAL A 144 -3.27 -18.67 -5.55
CA VAL A 144 -2.59 -18.20 -4.33
C VAL A 144 -1.31 -17.46 -4.71
N SER A 145 -0.83 -16.60 -3.82
CA SER A 145 0.43 -15.89 -4.01
C SER A 145 1.52 -16.50 -3.11
N GLU A 146 2.62 -16.91 -3.72
CA GLU A 146 3.85 -17.32 -3.04
C GLU A 146 4.93 -16.29 -3.34
N CYS A 147 5.65 -15.83 -2.31
CA CYS A 147 6.79 -14.95 -2.47
C CYS A 147 8.04 -15.57 -1.84
N GLU A 148 9.15 -15.60 -2.57
CA GLU A 148 10.46 -15.93 -2.02
C GLU A 148 11.24 -14.65 -1.78
N ILE A 149 11.81 -14.48 -0.59
CA ILE A 149 12.70 -13.36 -0.29
C ILE A 149 14.15 -13.83 -0.21
N GLY A 150 15.06 -12.97 -0.68
CA GLY A 150 16.50 -13.09 -0.48
C GLY A 150 17.02 -11.86 0.26
N ILE A 151 17.68 -12.06 1.41
CA ILE A 151 18.30 -10.97 2.18
C ILE A 151 19.77 -10.87 1.77
N ILE A 152 20.17 -9.71 1.29
CA ILE A 152 21.53 -9.42 0.81
C ILE A 152 22.18 -8.39 1.74
N ASP A 153 23.31 -8.74 2.34
CA ASP A 153 24.18 -7.79 3.07
C ASP A 153 25.14 -7.15 2.05
N LEU A 154 24.97 -5.86 1.80
CA LEU A 154 25.80 -5.12 0.84
C LEU A 154 27.24 -4.94 1.32
N SER A 155 27.50 -5.01 2.61
CA SER A 155 28.86 -4.89 3.16
C SER A 155 29.71 -6.14 2.92
N MET A 156 29.08 -7.30 2.68
CA MET A 156 29.74 -8.57 2.37
C MET A 156 29.44 -9.07 0.96
N PRO A 157 28.81 -8.32 0.09
CA PRO A 157 28.01 -8.66 -1.09
C PRO A 157 27.63 -10.15 -1.15
N ALA A 158 26.74 -10.58 -0.25
CA ALA A 158 26.31 -11.96 -0.16
C ALA A 158 24.81 -12.06 0.17
N THR A 159 24.13 -13.06 -0.44
CA THR A 159 22.80 -13.48 0.01
C THR A 159 22.95 -14.28 1.28
N ILE A 160 22.55 -13.68 2.41
CA ILE A 160 22.74 -14.27 3.75
C ILE A 160 21.57 -15.14 4.20
N TYR A 161 20.40 -14.97 3.58
CA TYR A 161 19.20 -15.73 3.94
C TYR A 161 18.21 -15.81 2.80
N ARG A 162 17.40 -16.88 2.77
CA ARG A 162 16.25 -17.05 1.87
C ARG A 162 15.07 -17.62 2.63
N LYS A 163 13.87 -17.17 2.31
CA LYS A 163 12.63 -17.68 2.92
C LYS A 163 11.45 -17.52 1.96
N LYS A 164 10.56 -18.53 1.99
CA LYS A 164 9.29 -18.48 1.29
C LYS A 164 8.16 -18.07 2.21
N PHE A 165 7.24 -17.29 1.64
CA PHE A 165 5.98 -16.90 2.26
C PHE A 165 4.85 -17.23 1.30
N GLU A 166 3.78 -17.80 1.79
CA GLU A 166 2.62 -18.15 1.01
C GLU A 166 1.38 -17.54 1.64
N ASN A 167 0.53 -16.93 0.83
CA ASN A 167 -0.82 -16.59 1.23
C ASN A 167 -1.77 -17.57 0.57
N THR A 168 -2.28 -18.52 1.37
CA THR A 168 -3.23 -19.55 0.96
C THR A 168 -4.68 -19.16 1.20
N GLU A 169 -4.94 -17.98 1.75
CA GLU A 169 -6.27 -17.50 2.07
C GLU A 169 -7.04 -17.16 0.79
N LEU A 170 -7.61 -18.18 0.19
CA LEU A 170 -8.64 -18.03 -0.82
C LEU A 170 -9.99 -17.90 -0.10
N LEU A 171 -10.78 -16.95 -0.52
CA LEU A 171 -12.12 -16.78 -0.01
C LEU A 171 -12.98 -17.97 -0.41
N ASP A 172 -13.78 -18.52 0.50
CA ASP A 172 -14.71 -19.63 0.20
C ASP A 172 -15.76 -19.19 -0.83
N GLU A 173 -16.22 -17.94 -0.76
CA GLU A 173 -17.14 -17.35 -1.70
C GLU A 173 -16.63 -15.98 -2.18
N ILE A 174 -16.83 -15.73 -3.48
CA ILE A 174 -16.57 -14.43 -4.09
C ILE A 174 -17.89 -13.66 -4.20
N ASN A 175 -17.96 -12.49 -3.61
CA ASN A 175 -19.09 -11.59 -3.74
C ASN A 175 -18.64 -10.13 -4.02
N SER A 176 -19.57 -9.26 -4.32
CA SER A 176 -19.29 -7.88 -4.70
C SER A 176 -18.67 -7.02 -3.57
N THR A 177 -18.70 -7.51 -2.33
CA THR A 177 -18.15 -6.78 -1.17
C THR A 177 -16.71 -7.12 -0.84
N ASN A 178 -16.22 -8.29 -1.28
CA ASN A 178 -14.88 -8.78 -0.94
C ASN A 178 -13.91 -8.88 -2.12
N ILE A 179 -14.36 -8.55 -3.33
CA ILE A 179 -13.52 -8.57 -4.53
C ILE A 179 -13.86 -7.40 -5.45
N ASP A 180 -12.82 -6.82 -6.04
CA ASP A 180 -12.95 -5.90 -7.15
C ASP A 180 -13.34 -6.67 -8.43
N TRP A 181 -14.65 -6.73 -8.70
CA TRP A 181 -15.21 -7.42 -9.85
C TRP A 181 -14.74 -6.88 -11.19
N GLU A 182 -14.40 -5.62 -11.30
CA GLU A 182 -13.88 -5.06 -12.55
C GLU A 182 -12.48 -5.62 -12.85
N THR A 183 -11.67 -5.79 -11.82
CA THR A 183 -10.37 -6.47 -11.96
C THR A 183 -10.55 -7.95 -12.28
N VAL A 184 -11.48 -8.67 -11.64
CA VAL A 184 -11.78 -10.08 -11.95
C VAL A 184 -12.26 -10.24 -13.39
N LYS A 185 -13.20 -9.41 -13.84
CA LYS A 185 -13.69 -9.41 -15.23
C LYS A 185 -12.56 -9.17 -16.23
N ARG A 186 -11.71 -8.17 -15.97
CA ARG A 186 -10.61 -7.82 -16.85
C ARG A 186 -9.54 -8.91 -16.92
N ARG A 187 -9.16 -9.49 -15.78
CA ARG A 187 -8.10 -10.51 -15.68
C ARG A 187 -8.61 -11.94 -15.87
N ASN A 188 -9.92 -12.15 -15.79
CA ASN A 188 -10.58 -13.46 -15.79
C ASN A 188 -9.97 -14.47 -14.79
N LYS A 189 -9.52 -13.97 -13.63
CA LYS A 189 -8.95 -14.76 -12.54
C LYS A 189 -9.09 -14.05 -11.20
N VAL A 190 -9.10 -14.83 -10.12
CA VAL A 190 -8.98 -14.36 -8.74
C VAL A 190 -7.60 -14.71 -8.22
N VAL A 191 -6.94 -13.78 -7.57
CA VAL A 191 -5.61 -13.96 -7.00
C VAL A 191 -5.65 -13.53 -5.55
N ALA A 192 -5.19 -14.39 -4.62
CA ALA A 192 -4.97 -14.01 -3.23
C ALA A 192 -3.92 -12.88 -3.16
N ALA A 193 -4.06 -12.00 -2.19
CA ALA A 193 -3.10 -10.92 -1.98
C ALA A 193 -1.69 -11.51 -1.74
N GLU A 194 -0.66 -10.78 -2.17
CA GLU A 194 0.71 -11.13 -1.83
C GLU A 194 0.93 -11.05 -0.31
N PRO A 195 1.79 -11.92 0.27
CA PRO A 195 2.01 -11.98 1.73
C PRO A 195 2.93 -10.85 2.25
N GLN A 196 2.75 -9.62 1.75
CA GLN A 196 3.58 -8.45 2.08
C GLN A 196 3.62 -8.18 3.59
N GLY A 197 2.48 -8.29 4.29
CA GLY A 197 2.41 -8.11 5.74
C GLY A 197 3.30 -9.11 6.48
N ALA A 198 3.21 -10.39 6.15
CA ALA A 198 4.01 -11.45 6.76
C ALA A 198 5.52 -11.29 6.47
N ILE A 199 5.87 -10.85 5.25
CA ILE A 199 7.26 -10.54 4.89
C ILE A 199 7.78 -9.40 5.75
N ARG A 200 7.04 -8.30 5.83
CA ARG A 200 7.41 -7.13 6.63
C ARG A 200 7.57 -7.47 8.11
N ASP A 201 6.61 -8.16 8.70
CA ASP A 201 6.64 -8.53 10.11
C ASP A 201 7.84 -9.44 10.43
N PHE A 202 8.16 -10.36 9.52
CA PHE A 202 9.37 -11.17 9.61
C PHE A 202 10.62 -10.30 9.58
N LEU A 203 10.75 -9.37 8.62
CA LEU A 203 11.93 -8.50 8.50
C LEU A 203 12.10 -7.60 9.73
N LEU A 204 11.00 -7.08 10.28
CA LEU A 204 11.01 -6.26 11.50
C LEU A 204 11.42 -7.06 12.75
N SER A 205 11.20 -8.37 12.75
CA SER A 205 11.58 -9.26 13.86
C SER A 205 13.07 -9.65 13.88
N LEU A 206 13.80 -9.38 12.78
CA LEU A 206 15.21 -9.78 12.67
C LEU A 206 16.12 -8.91 13.54
N PRO A 207 17.20 -9.49 14.12
CA PRO A 207 18.21 -8.74 14.83
C PRO A 207 18.93 -7.76 13.91
N ARG A 208 19.44 -6.68 14.49
CA ARG A 208 20.14 -5.60 13.81
C ARG A 208 21.64 -5.65 14.10
N LYS A 209 22.45 -5.39 13.08
CA LYS A 209 23.92 -5.32 13.17
C LYS A 209 24.45 -4.01 12.63
#